data_4930af0ab53318bae4a61363dafd3ddc
#
_entry.id   4930af0ab53318bae4a61363dafd3ddc
#
_cell.length_a   1.000
_cell.length_b   1.000
_cell.length_c   1.000
_cell.angle_alpha   90.00
_cell.angle_beta   90.00
_cell.angle_gamma   90.00
#
_symmetry.space_group_name_H-M   'P 1'
#
loop_
_entity.id
_entity.type
_entity.pdbx_description
1 polymer ?
#
loop_
_entity_poly.entity_id
_entity_poly.type
_entity_poly.pdbx_seq_one_letter_code
_entity_poly.pdbx_strand_id
1 'polypeptide(L)'
;SLLRFKMVEAAINHKAVEVKAPEGSPSEYFGTKVFGREAMRRYLNKTVYAQLLDTMQRGTPLTLEVADGVAAGMRQWALDHGADHYTHWFQPLTGGTAEKHDAFAEPDGCGGVLDEFSGKVLVQQEPDASSFPNGGIRNTFEARGYSAWDPTSPAFIVGGTLCIPTVFIAYTGEALDYKVPLLRSISAVNKAATEV
;
A
#
# COMPACT_ATOMS: atom_id res chain seq x y z
N SER A 1 -9.74 32.34 -21.89
CA SER A 1 -9.73 33.36 -20.86
C SER A 1 -8.30 33.58 -20.35
N LEU A 2 -8.00 34.78 -19.86
CA LEU A 2 -6.66 35.20 -19.39
C LEU A 2 -6.09 34.25 -18.31
N LEU A 3 -6.95 33.72 -17.45
CA LEU A 3 -6.57 32.77 -16.40
C LEU A 3 -5.98 31.47 -16.99
N ARG A 4 -6.62 30.94 -18.04
CA ARG A 4 -6.18 29.70 -18.68
C ARG A 4 -4.82 29.89 -19.37
N PHE A 5 -4.59 31.05 -19.97
CA PHE A 5 -3.28 31.41 -20.53
C PHE A 5 -2.18 31.47 -19.48
N LYS A 6 -2.46 32.11 -18.34
CA LYS A 6 -1.52 32.17 -17.21
C LYS A 6 -1.18 30.80 -16.63
N MET A 7 -2.17 29.87 -16.56
CA MET A 7 -1.91 28.51 -16.11
C MET A 7 -1.04 27.72 -17.08
N VAL A 8 -1.29 27.87 -18.39
CA VAL A 8 -0.46 27.23 -19.42
C VAL A 8 0.95 27.81 -19.43
N GLU A 9 1.10 29.12 -19.30
CA GLU A 9 2.40 29.79 -19.21
C GLU A 9 3.17 29.35 -17.96
N ALA A 10 2.51 29.23 -16.81
CA ALA A 10 3.10 28.70 -15.57
C ALA A 10 3.56 27.23 -15.73
N ALA A 11 2.76 26.40 -16.41
CA ALA A 11 3.12 25.01 -16.68
C ALA A 11 4.31 24.87 -17.64
N ILE A 12 4.35 25.68 -18.68
CA ILE A 12 5.47 25.69 -19.65
C ILE A 12 6.77 26.20 -19.01
N ASN A 13 6.67 27.21 -18.16
CA ASN A 13 7.81 27.83 -17.48
C ASN A 13 8.19 27.13 -16.17
N HIS A 14 7.51 26.03 -15.81
CA HIS A 14 7.83 25.26 -14.61
C HIS A 14 9.25 24.68 -14.74
N LYS A 15 10.13 25.12 -13.87
CA LYS A 15 11.48 24.55 -13.79
C LYS A 15 11.39 23.15 -13.20
N ALA A 16 12.05 22.19 -13.82
CA ALA A 16 12.21 20.87 -13.24
C ALA A 16 12.84 20.98 -11.85
N VAL A 17 12.31 20.19 -10.91
CA VAL A 17 12.94 20.10 -9.57
C VAL A 17 14.33 19.50 -9.77
N GLU A 18 15.33 20.20 -9.27
CA GLU A 18 16.70 19.71 -9.32
C GLU A 18 16.83 18.51 -8.37
N VAL A 19 16.95 17.31 -8.94
CA VAL A 19 17.13 16.08 -8.20
C VAL A 19 18.62 15.80 -8.07
N LYS A 20 19.14 15.88 -6.85
CA LYS A 20 20.51 15.44 -6.58
C LYS A 20 20.61 13.93 -6.68
N ALA A 21 21.60 13.44 -7.39
CA ALA A 21 21.92 12.02 -7.37
C ALA A 21 22.26 11.58 -5.92
N PRO A 22 21.88 10.37 -5.51
CA PRO A 22 22.31 9.84 -4.22
C PRO A 22 23.84 9.81 -4.12
N GLU A 23 24.35 10.19 -2.97
CA GLU A 23 25.78 10.06 -2.66
C GLU A 23 26.07 8.62 -2.22
N GLY A 24 27.25 8.12 -2.55
CA GLY A 24 27.67 6.76 -2.20
C GLY A 24 27.49 5.72 -3.31
N SER A 25 27.76 4.47 -2.99
CA SER A 25 27.59 3.35 -3.92
C SER A 25 26.13 2.91 -4.02
N PRO A 26 25.68 2.35 -5.15
CA PRO A 26 24.33 1.82 -5.29
C PRO A 26 23.92 0.84 -4.19
N SER A 27 24.84 0.08 -3.66
CA SER A 27 24.58 -0.86 -2.56
C SER A 27 24.23 -0.19 -1.23
N GLU A 28 24.57 1.08 -1.05
CA GLU A 28 24.30 1.83 0.18
C GLU A 28 22.90 2.44 0.20
N TYR A 29 22.37 2.82 -0.95
CA TYR A 29 21.04 3.44 -1.05
C TYR A 29 19.98 2.55 -1.69
N PHE A 30 20.37 1.44 -2.31
CA PHE A 30 19.40 0.53 -2.92
C PHE A 30 18.52 -0.13 -1.87
N GLY A 31 17.21 -0.03 -2.06
CA GLY A 31 16.23 -0.65 -1.16
C GLY A 31 16.01 0.05 0.18
N THR A 32 16.65 1.20 0.43
CA THR A 32 16.45 1.94 1.70
C THR A 32 15.01 2.40 1.92
N LYS A 33 14.24 2.58 0.83
CA LYS A 33 12.83 2.93 0.84
C LYS A 33 11.90 1.72 0.66
N VAL A 34 12.37 0.53 1.03
CA VAL A 34 11.59 -0.71 1.00
C VAL A 34 11.52 -1.28 2.41
N PHE A 35 10.32 -1.60 2.89
CA PHE A 35 10.10 -2.27 4.17
C PHE A 35 10.46 -3.75 4.06
N GLY A 36 11.74 -3.99 3.75
CA GLY A 36 12.33 -5.31 3.61
C GLY A 36 12.75 -5.92 4.94
N ARG A 37 13.43 -7.06 4.89
CA ARG A 37 13.80 -7.82 6.10
C ARG A 37 14.65 -7.04 7.10
N GLU A 38 15.47 -6.12 6.64
CA GLU A 38 16.29 -5.27 7.50
C GLU A 38 15.42 -4.26 8.26
N ALA A 39 14.54 -3.54 7.56
CA ALA A 39 13.58 -2.64 8.16
C ALA A 39 12.64 -3.38 9.13
N MET A 40 12.10 -4.53 8.72
CA MET A 40 11.26 -5.38 9.59
C MET A 40 11.99 -5.76 10.88
N ARG A 41 13.26 -6.14 10.80
CA ARG A 41 14.07 -6.53 11.95
C ARG A 41 14.31 -5.37 12.92
N ARG A 42 14.42 -4.17 12.40
CA ARG A 42 14.67 -2.94 13.17
C ARG A 42 13.41 -2.37 13.81
N TYR A 43 12.28 -2.42 13.11
CA TYR A 43 11.04 -1.73 13.51
C TYR A 43 9.99 -2.64 14.12
N LEU A 44 10.11 -3.96 13.96
CA LEU A 44 9.21 -4.92 14.58
C LEU A 44 9.82 -5.53 15.84
N ASN A 45 8.99 -5.82 16.83
CA ASN A 45 9.44 -6.64 17.93
C ASN A 45 9.74 -8.09 17.45
N LYS A 46 10.54 -8.82 18.20
CA LYS A 46 11.03 -10.15 17.82
C LYS A 46 9.90 -11.15 17.53
N THR A 47 8.81 -11.09 18.32
CA THR A 47 7.69 -12.01 18.17
C THR A 47 6.91 -11.73 16.90
N VAL A 48 6.53 -10.46 16.68
CA VAL A 48 5.83 -10.02 15.46
C VAL A 48 6.67 -10.32 14.21
N TYR A 49 7.98 -10.04 14.26
CA TYR A 49 8.87 -10.35 13.15
C TYR A 49 8.90 -11.85 12.83
N ALA A 50 9.01 -12.71 13.84
CA ALA A 50 9.03 -14.16 13.64
C ALA A 50 7.71 -14.68 13.04
N GLN A 51 6.58 -14.18 13.53
CA GLN A 51 5.26 -14.55 13.03
C GLN A 51 5.02 -14.05 11.60
N LEU A 52 5.46 -12.83 11.29
CA LEU A 52 5.40 -12.31 9.92
C LEU A 52 6.25 -13.16 8.96
N LEU A 53 7.45 -13.58 9.38
CA LEU A 53 8.29 -14.46 8.57
C LEU A 53 7.62 -15.83 8.35
N ASP A 54 6.95 -16.36 9.35
CA ASP A 54 6.21 -17.62 9.22
C ASP A 54 5.07 -17.48 8.21
N THR A 55 4.31 -16.38 8.28
CA THR A 55 3.29 -16.03 7.28
C THR A 55 3.88 -15.97 5.87
N MET A 56 5.01 -15.29 5.68
CA MET A 56 5.67 -15.16 4.38
C MET A 56 6.20 -16.49 3.84
N GLN A 57 6.65 -17.40 4.71
CA GLN A 57 7.30 -18.65 4.30
C GLN A 57 6.31 -19.81 4.16
N ARG A 58 5.35 -19.91 5.05
CA ARG A 58 4.43 -21.04 5.15
C ARG A 58 3.04 -20.74 4.62
N GLY A 59 2.73 -19.45 4.41
CA GLY A 59 1.40 -19.00 4.01
C GLY A 59 0.38 -19.15 5.13
N THR A 60 0.79 -19.03 6.38
CA THR A 60 -0.14 -18.95 7.51
C THR A 60 -0.90 -17.61 7.46
N PRO A 61 -2.17 -17.56 7.90
CA PRO A 61 -2.91 -16.30 7.94
C PRO A 61 -2.22 -15.27 8.85
N LEU A 62 -2.21 -14.01 8.42
CA LEU A 62 -1.80 -12.90 9.25
C LEU A 62 -2.93 -12.59 10.23
N THR A 63 -2.72 -12.84 11.52
CA THR A 63 -3.71 -12.49 12.55
C THR A 63 -3.77 -10.98 12.76
N LEU A 64 -4.90 -10.47 13.23
CA LEU A 64 -5.05 -9.02 13.48
C LEU A 64 -4.02 -8.50 14.50
N GLU A 65 -3.73 -9.25 15.54
CA GLU A 65 -2.73 -8.89 16.56
C GLU A 65 -1.32 -8.72 15.93
N VAL A 66 -0.93 -9.67 15.07
CA VAL A 66 0.36 -9.58 14.36
C VAL A 66 0.33 -8.41 13.37
N ALA A 67 -0.79 -8.24 12.68
CA ALA A 67 -0.97 -7.13 11.73
C ALA A 67 -0.89 -5.76 12.41
N ASP A 68 -1.44 -5.59 13.62
CA ASP A 68 -1.32 -4.36 14.40
C ASP A 68 0.15 -4.09 14.76
N GLY A 69 0.89 -5.10 15.17
CA GLY A 69 2.32 -4.97 15.43
C GLY A 69 3.13 -4.61 14.18
N VAL A 70 2.78 -5.19 13.04
CA VAL A 70 3.41 -4.86 11.75
C VAL A 70 3.04 -3.44 11.32
N ALA A 71 1.78 -3.06 11.43
CA ALA A 71 1.31 -1.73 11.08
C ALA A 71 2.03 -0.65 11.90
N ALA A 72 2.12 -0.82 13.21
CA ALA A 72 2.83 0.12 14.08
C ALA A 72 4.30 0.29 13.65
N GLY A 73 5.02 -0.80 13.40
CA GLY A 73 6.42 -0.74 12.96
C GLY A 73 6.58 -0.19 11.54
N MET A 74 5.69 -0.55 10.64
CA MET A 74 5.68 -0.05 9.25
C MET A 74 5.41 1.45 9.20
N ARG A 75 4.44 1.93 10.00
CA ARG A 75 4.14 3.36 10.13
C ARG A 75 5.35 4.12 10.67
N GLN A 76 5.96 3.66 11.76
CA GLN A 76 7.12 4.33 12.33
C GLN A 76 8.28 4.40 11.30
N TRP A 77 8.52 3.29 10.60
CA TRP A 77 9.50 3.28 9.52
C TRP A 77 9.17 4.26 8.42
N ALA A 78 7.90 4.36 8.02
CA ALA A 78 7.46 5.28 6.98
C ALA A 78 7.66 6.74 7.38
N LEU A 79 7.30 7.10 8.61
CA LEU A 79 7.51 8.44 9.18
C LEU A 79 9.01 8.81 9.23
N ASP A 80 9.86 7.88 9.67
CA ASP A 80 11.32 8.09 9.72
C ASP A 80 11.94 8.30 8.33
N HIS A 81 11.24 7.85 7.26
CA HIS A 81 11.65 8.02 5.86
C HIS A 81 10.88 9.12 5.13
N GLY A 82 10.14 9.95 5.87
CA GLY A 82 9.47 11.15 5.36
C GLY A 82 8.14 10.90 4.65
N ALA A 83 7.51 9.75 4.88
CA ALA A 83 6.13 9.53 4.46
C ALA A 83 5.17 9.95 5.57
N ASP A 84 4.12 10.69 5.23
CA ASP A 84 3.09 11.20 6.15
C ASP A 84 1.69 10.67 5.84
N HIS A 85 1.57 9.91 4.77
CA HIS A 85 0.34 9.23 4.37
C HIS A 85 0.63 7.92 3.65
N TYR A 86 -0.40 7.13 3.41
CA TYR A 86 -0.32 5.82 2.77
C TYR A 86 -1.37 5.65 1.69
N THR A 87 -1.13 4.70 0.81
CA THR A 87 -2.08 4.26 -0.21
C THR A 87 -1.93 2.77 -0.48
N HIS A 88 -3.00 2.15 -0.96
CA HIS A 88 -2.93 0.80 -1.48
C HIS A 88 -2.34 0.81 -2.90
N TRP A 89 -1.37 -0.06 -3.12
CA TRP A 89 -0.77 -0.28 -4.42
C TRP A 89 -1.32 -1.58 -5.00
N PHE A 90 -2.33 -1.48 -5.85
CA PHE A 90 -2.98 -2.66 -6.41
C PHE A 90 -2.13 -3.30 -7.51
N GLN A 91 -1.78 -4.57 -7.30
CA GLN A 91 -1.11 -5.40 -8.26
C GLN A 91 -1.95 -6.66 -8.51
N PRO A 92 -1.97 -7.19 -9.71
CA PRO A 92 -1.23 -6.76 -10.93
C PRO A 92 -1.98 -5.76 -11.81
N LEU A 93 -3.17 -5.32 -11.42
CA LEU A 93 -4.12 -4.64 -12.29
C LEU A 93 -3.56 -3.39 -12.98
N THR A 94 -2.71 -2.62 -12.30
CA THR A 94 -2.24 -1.35 -12.88
C THR A 94 -0.80 -1.03 -12.57
N GLY A 95 -0.18 -1.64 -11.57
CA GLY A 95 1.12 -1.18 -11.08
C GLY A 95 1.09 0.28 -10.63
N GLY A 96 -0.05 0.75 -10.11
CA GLY A 96 -0.29 2.11 -9.70
C GLY A 96 -0.97 2.20 -8.33
N THR A 97 -1.02 3.41 -7.79
CA THR A 97 -1.69 3.68 -6.51
C THR A 97 -3.21 3.61 -6.66
N ALA A 98 -3.90 3.39 -5.55
CA ALA A 98 -5.31 3.76 -5.43
C ALA A 98 -5.47 5.28 -5.59
N GLU A 99 -6.65 5.73 -5.97
CA GLU A 99 -6.95 7.17 -6.02
C GLU A 99 -6.97 7.79 -4.61
N LYS A 100 -7.35 6.99 -3.62
CA LYS A 100 -7.41 7.39 -2.22
C LYS A 100 -6.03 7.27 -1.56
N HIS A 101 -5.60 8.38 -0.98
CA HIS A 101 -4.44 8.45 -0.11
C HIS A 101 -4.91 8.88 1.28
N ASP A 102 -4.58 8.11 2.29
CA ASP A 102 -4.98 8.35 3.67
C ASP A 102 -3.79 8.86 4.49
N ALA A 103 -4.02 9.87 5.33
CA ALA A 103 -3.01 10.34 6.25
C ALA A 103 -2.78 9.32 7.39
N PHE A 104 -1.60 9.34 8.00
CA PHE A 104 -1.33 8.56 9.21
C PHE A 104 -1.99 9.16 10.46
N ALA A 105 -2.85 10.13 10.29
CA ALA A 105 -3.48 10.84 11.39
C ALA A 105 -4.87 11.34 11.01
N GLU A 106 -5.81 11.24 11.94
CA GLU A 106 -7.16 11.78 11.81
C GLU A 106 -7.48 12.76 12.95
N PRO A 107 -8.31 13.78 12.71
CA PRO A 107 -8.79 14.66 13.78
C PRO A 107 -9.61 13.86 14.81
N ASP A 108 -9.33 14.07 16.09
CA ASP A 108 -10.06 13.45 17.20
C ASP A 108 -11.44 14.08 17.47
N GLY A 109 -11.81 15.12 16.71
CA GLY A 109 -13.03 15.88 16.91
C GLY A 109 -13.01 16.87 18.08
N CYS A 110 -11.95 16.89 18.86
CA CYS A 110 -11.79 17.72 20.06
C CYS A 110 -10.64 18.73 19.93
N GLY A 111 -10.08 18.88 18.72
CA GLY A 111 -8.96 19.76 18.42
C GLY A 111 -7.59 19.09 18.53
N GLY A 112 -7.55 17.78 18.75
CA GLY A 112 -6.38 16.93 18.70
C GLY A 112 -6.34 16.05 17.46
N VAL A 113 -5.38 15.13 17.43
CA VAL A 113 -5.13 14.22 16.32
C VAL A 113 -4.89 12.81 16.87
N LEU A 114 -5.54 11.83 16.25
CA LEU A 114 -5.34 10.40 16.50
C LEU A 114 -4.45 9.81 15.42
N ASP A 115 -3.59 8.90 15.82
CA ASP A 115 -2.81 8.12 14.88
C ASP A 115 -3.71 7.08 14.17
N GLU A 116 -3.80 7.16 12.86
CA GLU A 116 -4.63 6.27 12.05
C GLU A 116 -3.78 5.41 11.11
N PHE A 117 -3.38 4.27 11.58
CA PHE A 117 -2.82 3.18 10.77
C PHE A 117 -2.74 1.91 11.62
N SER A 118 -3.72 1.04 11.48
CA SER A 118 -3.83 -0.19 12.25
C SER A 118 -3.67 -1.44 11.37
N GLY A 119 -3.57 -2.59 12.00
CA GLY A 119 -3.53 -3.88 11.31
C GLY A 119 -4.75 -4.14 10.42
N LYS A 120 -5.88 -3.50 10.67
CA LYS A 120 -7.06 -3.58 9.80
C LYS A 120 -6.75 -3.12 8.38
N VAL A 121 -5.92 -2.09 8.22
CA VAL A 121 -5.47 -1.61 6.90
C VAL A 121 -4.72 -2.71 6.14
N LEU A 122 -4.03 -3.58 6.86
CA LEU A 122 -3.25 -4.66 6.26
C LEU A 122 -4.06 -5.93 5.98
N VAL A 123 -4.96 -6.33 6.90
CA VAL A 123 -5.64 -7.63 6.79
C VAL A 123 -7.01 -7.57 6.15
N GLN A 124 -7.71 -6.45 6.29
CA GLN A 124 -9.06 -6.32 5.74
C GLN A 124 -9.46 -4.86 5.62
N GLN A 125 -9.56 -4.37 4.39
CA GLN A 125 -10.21 -3.09 4.09
C GLN A 125 -11.39 -3.31 3.16
N GLU A 126 -12.45 -2.54 3.34
CA GLU A 126 -13.53 -2.45 2.36
C GLU A 126 -13.06 -1.61 1.18
N PRO A 127 -12.87 -2.20 0.00
CA PRO A 127 -12.59 -1.43 -1.19
C PRO A 127 -13.87 -0.75 -1.64
N ASP A 128 -13.85 0.56 -1.74
CA ASP A 128 -14.85 1.30 -2.50
C ASP A 128 -14.32 1.65 -3.90
N ALA A 129 -15.11 2.37 -4.69
CA ALA A 129 -14.71 2.75 -6.03
C ALA A 129 -13.46 3.64 -6.04
N SER A 130 -13.21 4.40 -4.98
CA SER A 130 -12.05 5.27 -4.84
C SER A 130 -10.77 4.52 -4.53
N SER A 131 -10.88 3.27 -4.09
CA SER A 131 -9.74 2.40 -3.81
C SER A 131 -9.10 1.81 -5.06
N PHE A 132 -9.78 1.87 -6.21
CA PHE A 132 -9.26 1.35 -7.46
C PHE A 132 -8.64 2.46 -8.32
N PRO A 133 -7.48 2.20 -8.94
CA PRO A 133 -7.01 3.05 -10.03
C PRO A 133 -8.07 3.13 -11.12
N ASN A 134 -8.35 4.31 -11.67
CA ASN A 134 -9.41 4.57 -12.67
C ASN A 134 -10.85 4.55 -12.14
N GLY A 135 -11.07 4.75 -10.84
CA GLY A 135 -12.42 4.82 -10.27
C GLY A 135 -13.25 3.55 -10.38
N GLY A 136 -12.61 2.45 -10.71
CA GLY A 136 -13.19 1.13 -10.91
C GLY A 136 -14.23 1.09 -12.03
N ILE A 137 -14.01 0.26 -13.03
CA ILE A 137 -15.11 -0.22 -13.87
C ILE A 137 -15.93 -1.13 -12.95
N ARG A 138 -17.01 -0.58 -12.41
CA ARG A 138 -17.91 -1.34 -11.56
C ARG A 138 -18.70 -2.32 -12.37
N ASN A 139 -18.35 -3.55 -12.28
CA ASN A 139 -19.37 -4.57 -12.18
C ASN A 139 -19.81 -4.64 -10.72
N THR A 140 -20.93 -4.03 -10.42
CA THR A 140 -21.40 -3.73 -9.06
C THR A 140 -21.60 -4.97 -8.19
N PHE A 141 -21.62 -6.15 -8.76
CA PHE A 141 -21.82 -7.41 -8.06
C PHE A 141 -20.51 -8.04 -7.60
N GLU A 142 -19.44 -7.85 -8.34
CA GLU A 142 -18.14 -8.47 -8.10
C GLU A 142 -17.20 -7.57 -7.31
N ALA A 143 -17.52 -6.28 -7.19
CA ALA A 143 -16.81 -5.35 -6.34
C ALA A 143 -17.05 -5.57 -4.83
N ARG A 144 -17.80 -6.61 -4.46
CA ARG A 144 -17.96 -7.03 -3.06
C ARG A 144 -16.84 -7.95 -2.66
N GLY A 145 -15.97 -7.43 -1.86
CA GLY A 145 -14.81 -8.15 -1.36
C GLY A 145 -14.08 -7.32 -0.34
N TYR A 146 -12.87 -7.66 -0.11
CA TYR A 146 -11.96 -6.89 0.71
C TYR A 146 -10.59 -6.83 0.06
N SER A 147 -9.79 -5.87 0.46
CA SER A 147 -8.40 -5.77 0.07
C SER A 147 -7.51 -6.12 1.25
N ALA A 148 -6.40 -6.78 0.98
CA ALA A 148 -5.42 -7.14 1.99
C ALA A 148 -4.01 -6.91 1.46
N TRP A 149 -3.10 -6.56 2.35
CA TRP A 149 -1.68 -6.54 2.03
C TRP A 149 -1.20 -7.94 1.66
N ASP A 150 -0.37 -8.02 0.65
CA ASP A 150 0.39 -9.21 0.31
C ASP A 150 1.71 -9.22 1.10
N PRO A 151 1.84 -10.02 2.17
CA PRO A 151 3.05 -10.02 2.98
C PRO A 151 4.31 -10.47 2.25
N THR A 152 4.17 -11.13 1.10
CA THR A 152 5.31 -11.52 0.25
C THR A 152 5.83 -10.39 -0.61
N SER A 153 5.07 -9.30 -0.71
CA SER A 153 5.44 -8.08 -1.43
C SER A 153 5.72 -6.96 -0.43
N PRO A 154 6.96 -6.51 -0.30
CA PRO A 154 7.31 -5.50 0.69
C PRO A 154 6.65 -4.16 0.37
N ALA A 155 6.15 -3.47 1.40
CA ALA A 155 5.74 -2.08 1.27
C ALA A 155 6.94 -1.20 0.94
N PHE A 156 6.68 -0.07 0.27
CA PHE A 156 7.75 0.81 -0.19
C PHE A 156 7.29 2.28 -0.18
N ILE A 157 8.24 3.20 -0.25
CA ILE A 157 7.95 4.64 -0.23
C ILE A 157 8.26 5.27 -1.57
N VAL A 158 7.28 6.00 -2.11
CA VAL A 158 7.42 6.87 -3.28
C VAL A 158 6.99 8.29 -2.91
N GLY A 159 7.89 9.26 -3.07
CA GLY A 159 7.64 10.61 -2.58
C GLY A 159 7.42 10.61 -1.06
N GLY A 160 6.36 11.21 -0.59
CA GLY A 160 5.93 11.21 0.83
C GLY A 160 4.88 10.15 1.15
N THR A 161 4.72 9.12 0.33
CA THR A 161 3.64 8.14 0.44
C THR A 161 4.16 6.73 0.69
N LEU A 162 3.65 6.07 1.72
CA LEU A 162 3.80 4.63 1.92
C LEU A 162 2.87 3.89 0.96
N CYS A 163 3.42 3.11 0.05
CA CYS A 163 2.69 2.26 -0.89
C CYS A 163 2.62 0.83 -0.35
N ILE A 164 1.42 0.31 -0.18
CA ILE A 164 1.17 -1.03 0.38
C ILE A 164 0.70 -1.95 -0.75
N PRO A 165 1.52 -2.92 -1.18
CA PRO A 165 1.13 -3.90 -2.19
C PRO A 165 -0.10 -4.66 -1.73
N THR A 166 -1.20 -4.51 -2.46
CA THR A 166 -2.53 -4.94 -2.03
C THR A 166 -3.16 -5.81 -3.09
N VAL A 167 -3.82 -6.86 -2.64
CA VAL A 167 -4.62 -7.75 -3.47
C VAL A 167 -6.09 -7.59 -3.12
N PHE A 168 -6.94 -7.70 -4.13
CA PHE A 168 -8.38 -7.70 -3.96
C PHE A 168 -8.90 -9.14 -3.85
N ILE A 169 -9.81 -9.38 -2.91
CA ILE A 169 -10.40 -10.68 -2.64
C ILE A 169 -11.91 -10.54 -2.70
N ALA A 170 -12.53 -11.14 -3.71
CA ALA A 170 -13.98 -11.17 -3.80
C ALA A 170 -14.60 -12.12 -2.76
N TYR A 171 -15.74 -11.74 -2.17
CA TYR A 171 -16.46 -12.59 -1.20
C TYR A 171 -17.01 -13.89 -1.81
N THR A 172 -17.22 -13.91 -3.12
CA THR A 172 -17.63 -15.13 -3.83
C THR A 172 -16.47 -16.06 -4.11
N GLY A 173 -15.29 -15.66 -3.69
CA GLY A 173 -14.09 -16.18 -4.24
C GLY A 173 -13.41 -17.27 -3.50
N GLU A 174 -12.52 -17.80 -4.21
CA GLU A 174 -11.49 -18.69 -3.77
C GLU A 174 -10.61 -17.99 -2.74
N ALA A 175 -10.36 -18.66 -1.63
CA ALA A 175 -9.47 -18.15 -0.61
C ALA A 175 -8.11 -17.81 -1.21
N LEU A 176 -7.52 -16.73 -0.76
CA LEU A 176 -6.13 -16.38 -1.10
C LEU A 176 -5.21 -17.56 -0.80
N ASP A 177 -4.36 -17.86 -1.74
CA ASP A 177 -3.20 -18.67 -1.47
C ASP A 177 -2.12 -17.77 -0.85
N TYR A 178 -1.94 -17.86 0.44
CA TYR A 178 -0.96 -17.06 1.16
C TYR A 178 0.49 -17.32 0.74
N LYS A 179 0.75 -18.39 0.00
CA LYS A 179 2.08 -18.66 -0.56
C LYS A 179 2.36 -17.89 -1.84
N VAL A 180 1.32 -17.68 -2.65
CA VAL A 180 1.43 -17.00 -3.95
C VAL A 180 0.22 -16.09 -4.19
N PRO A 181 -0.06 -15.14 -3.28
CA PRO A 181 -1.28 -14.37 -3.28
C PRO A 181 -1.46 -13.54 -4.56
N LEU A 182 -0.41 -12.98 -5.11
CA LEU A 182 -0.48 -12.22 -6.36
C LEU A 182 -0.88 -13.08 -7.55
N LEU A 183 -0.36 -14.31 -7.65
CA LEU A 183 -0.72 -15.21 -8.75
C LEU A 183 -2.18 -15.63 -8.68
N ARG A 184 -2.71 -15.85 -7.49
CA ARG A 184 -4.14 -16.12 -7.31
C ARG A 184 -5.02 -14.92 -7.60
N SER A 185 -4.60 -13.73 -7.19
CA SER A 185 -5.31 -12.50 -7.53
C SER A 185 -5.38 -12.29 -9.04
N ILE A 186 -4.30 -12.55 -9.77
CA ILE A 186 -4.29 -12.53 -11.24
C ILE A 186 -5.31 -13.51 -11.80
N SER A 187 -5.34 -14.73 -11.29
CA SER A 187 -6.29 -15.76 -11.77
C SER A 187 -7.72 -15.36 -11.48
N ALA A 188 -8.03 -14.86 -10.28
CA ALA A 188 -9.37 -14.42 -9.89
C ALA A 188 -9.83 -13.22 -10.74
N VAL A 189 -8.96 -12.25 -10.97
CA VAL A 189 -9.26 -11.10 -11.82
C VAL A 189 -9.47 -11.51 -13.27
N ASN A 190 -8.62 -12.37 -13.82
CA ASN A 190 -8.77 -12.86 -15.19
C ASN A 190 -10.07 -13.66 -15.35
N LYS A 191 -10.43 -14.46 -14.35
CA LYS A 191 -11.70 -15.22 -14.36
C LYS A 191 -12.88 -14.24 -14.35
N ALA A 192 -12.92 -13.29 -13.42
CA ALA A 192 -13.98 -12.29 -13.35
C ALA A 192 -14.08 -11.47 -14.65
N ALA A 193 -12.94 -11.06 -15.23
CA ALA A 193 -12.91 -10.33 -16.49
C ALA A 193 -13.36 -11.16 -17.71
N THR A 194 -13.35 -12.49 -17.61
CA THR A 194 -13.75 -13.38 -18.71
C THR A 194 -15.24 -13.77 -18.60
N GLU A 195 -15.82 -13.66 -17.40
CA GLU A 195 -17.24 -13.98 -17.13
C GLU A 195 -18.18 -12.78 -17.36
N VAL A 196 -17.64 -11.61 -17.67
CA VAL A 196 -18.33 -10.36 -18.03
C VAL A 196 -18.37 -10.17 -19.53
#